data_5ccbe441229faefc315c2b344293bb47
#
_entry.id   5ccbe441229faefc315c2b344293bb47
#
_cell.length_a   1.000
_cell.length_b   1.000
_cell.length_c   1.000
_cell.angle_alpha   90.00
_cell.angle_beta   90.00
_cell.angle_gamma   90.00
#
_symmetry.space_group_name_H-M   'P 1'
#
loop_
_entity.id
_entity.type
_entity.pdbx_description
1 polymer ?
#
loop_
_entity_poly.entity_id
_entity_poly.type
_entity_poly.pdbx_seq_one_letter_code
_entity_poly.pdbx_strand_id
1 'polypeptide(L)'
;GPYVSDTFALIKAKGAKGAEIKNGQGAKIDSFGYAIMPSLSPYRYNTVSLDPRGLNSKVDIQGGSQQVVPYAGAIVQVKFETISGQQVLINTTLRDKQMIPMGADVTDKDGKSLGMVGQAGQIYARINDRSGVLFVSWGKGDAEQCKINYQLPAEGDNEFVQLTLPCQI
;
A
#
# COMPACT_ATOMS: atom_id res chain seq x y z
N GLY A 1 -23.96 19.37 30.43
CA GLY A 1 -22.66 19.12 29.84
C GLY A 1 -22.78 18.63 28.43
N PRO A 2 -21.70 18.64 27.68
CA PRO A 2 -21.75 18.13 26.31
C PRO A 2 -22.17 16.67 26.32
N TYR A 3 -23.16 16.39 25.54
CA TYR A 3 -23.65 15.04 25.37
C TYR A 3 -22.58 14.25 24.62
N VAL A 4 -22.01 13.23 25.24
CA VAL A 4 -21.08 12.34 24.56
C VAL A 4 -21.91 11.33 23.79
N SER A 5 -21.90 11.45 22.48
CA SER A 5 -22.57 10.47 21.63
C SER A 5 -21.90 9.12 21.84
N ASP A 6 -22.71 8.10 22.07
CA ASP A 6 -22.25 6.71 22.15
C ASP A 6 -22.19 6.06 20.77
N THR A 7 -22.43 6.85 19.70
CA THR A 7 -22.34 6.40 18.32
C THR A 7 -20.98 6.81 17.77
N PHE A 8 -20.14 5.84 17.45
CA PHE A 8 -18.79 6.13 16.98
C PHE A 8 -18.32 5.10 15.97
N ALA A 9 -17.25 5.44 15.27
CA ALA A 9 -16.60 4.53 14.32
C ALA A 9 -15.29 4.00 14.89
N LEU A 10 -15.08 2.71 14.75
CA LEU A 10 -13.79 2.08 14.93
C LEU A 10 -13.14 1.97 13.55
N ILE A 11 -12.06 2.70 13.36
CA ILE A 11 -11.38 2.79 12.07
C ILE A 11 -10.18 1.86 12.09
N LYS A 12 -10.03 1.07 11.03
CA LYS A 12 -8.90 0.19 10.83
C LYS A 12 -8.19 0.56 9.53
N ALA A 13 -6.88 0.81 9.64
CA ALA A 13 -6.01 1.07 8.49
C ALA A 13 -4.63 0.48 8.80
N LYS A 14 -4.40 -0.75 8.36
CA LYS A 14 -3.20 -1.51 8.70
C LYS A 14 -1.93 -0.79 8.24
N GLY A 15 -1.01 -0.60 9.18
CA GLY A 15 0.28 0.03 8.89
C GLY A 15 0.24 1.54 8.71
N ALA A 16 -0.92 2.17 8.86
CA ALA A 16 -1.10 3.60 8.65
C ALA A 16 -0.94 4.43 9.93
N LYS A 17 -0.06 4.00 10.83
CA LYS A 17 0.20 4.74 12.06
C LYS A 17 0.50 6.21 11.77
N GLY A 18 -0.16 7.10 12.48
CA GLY A 18 0.03 8.53 12.35
C GLY A 18 -0.92 9.22 11.38
N ALA A 19 -1.69 8.46 10.58
CA ALA A 19 -2.73 9.06 9.76
C ALA A 19 -3.79 9.69 10.66
N GLU A 20 -4.13 10.94 10.39
CA GLU A 20 -5.10 11.68 11.17
C GLU A 20 -6.48 11.51 10.59
N ILE A 21 -7.47 11.35 11.46
CA ILE A 21 -8.87 11.30 11.04
C ILE A 21 -9.37 12.72 10.89
N LYS A 22 -9.81 13.08 9.68
CA LYS A 22 -10.37 14.41 9.43
C LYS A 22 -11.63 14.59 10.26
N ASN A 23 -11.74 15.72 10.93
CA ASN A 23 -12.85 16.04 11.85
C ASN A 23 -13.01 15.02 12.98
N GLY A 24 -11.96 14.28 13.32
CA GLY A 24 -11.95 13.28 14.38
C GLY A 24 -11.42 13.80 15.71
N GLN A 25 -11.37 15.11 15.91
CA GLN A 25 -10.95 15.74 17.16
C GLN A 25 -9.51 15.38 17.54
N GLY A 26 -8.64 15.28 16.56
CA GLY A 26 -7.23 14.96 16.76
C GLY A 26 -6.91 13.47 16.82
N ALA A 27 -7.89 12.60 16.60
CA ALA A 27 -7.67 11.16 16.60
C ALA A 27 -6.74 10.76 15.46
N LYS A 28 -5.82 9.85 15.75
CA LYS A 28 -4.84 9.32 14.78
C LYS A 28 -4.82 7.80 14.85
N ILE A 29 -4.49 7.19 13.73
CA ILE A 29 -4.27 5.73 13.68
C ILE A 29 -3.07 5.39 14.59
N ASP A 30 -3.28 4.43 15.46
CA ASP A 30 -2.27 3.99 16.41
C ASP A 30 -1.31 2.95 15.81
N SER A 31 -0.38 2.44 16.63
CA SER A 31 0.61 1.47 16.18
C SER A 31 0.01 0.12 15.80
N PHE A 32 -1.21 -0.18 16.22
CA PHE A 32 -1.92 -1.40 15.85
C PHE A 32 -2.80 -1.20 14.61
N GLY A 33 -2.87 0.01 14.07
CA GLY A 33 -3.66 0.31 12.88
C GLY A 33 -5.09 0.73 13.18
N TYR A 34 -5.40 1.17 14.39
CA TYR A 34 -6.77 1.52 14.80
C TYR A 34 -6.88 2.95 15.29
N ALA A 35 -8.06 3.51 15.12
CA ALA A 35 -8.44 4.78 15.73
C ALA A 35 -9.95 4.80 15.98
N ILE A 36 -10.38 5.69 16.83
CA ILE A 36 -11.79 5.90 17.11
C ILE A 36 -12.18 7.29 16.65
N MET A 37 -13.21 7.37 15.80
CA MET A 37 -13.85 8.63 15.46
C MET A 37 -15.09 8.79 16.34
N PRO A 38 -15.07 9.70 17.32
CA PRO A 38 -16.20 9.87 18.23
C PRO A 38 -17.33 10.64 17.59
N SER A 39 -18.51 10.56 18.20
CA SER A 39 -19.61 11.48 17.95
C SER A 39 -20.13 11.48 16.51
N LEU A 40 -20.38 10.28 15.96
CA LEU A 40 -21.10 10.17 14.69
C LEU A 40 -22.55 10.60 14.88
N SER A 41 -23.11 11.20 13.83
CA SER A 41 -24.54 11.55 13.80
C SER A 41 -25.34 10.34 13.34
N PRO A 42 -26.18 9.77 14.22
CA PRO A 42 -27.00 8.60 13.84
C PRO A 42 -28.01 8.95 12.75
N TYR A 43 -28.31 7.96 11.90
CA TYR A 43 -29.30 8.05 10.82
C TYR A 43 -28.98 9.11 9.76
N ARG A 44 -27.72 9.51 9.66
CA ARG A 44 -27.24 10.45 8.65
C ARG A 44 -25.97 9.93 8.02
N TYR A 45 -25.64 10.46 6.85
CA TYR A 45 -24.34 10.18 6.23
C TYR A 45 -23.26 10.88 7.05
N ASN A 46 -22.29 10.10 7.49
CA ASN A 46 -21.07 10.61 8.10
C ASN A 46 -19.92 10.24 7.19
N THR A 47 -19.04 11.19 6.92
CA THR A 47 -17.85 10.94 6.11
C THR A 47 -16.69 10.65 7.05
N VAL A 48 -16.07 9.49 6.87
CA VAL A 48 -14.86 9.11 7.57
C VAL A 48 -13.72 9.21 6.57
N SER A 49 -12.79 10.14 6.83
CA SER A 49 -11.65 10.38 5.93
C SER A 49 -10.35 10.33 6.70
N LEU A 50 -9.32 9.77 6.09
CA LEU A 50 -7.98 9.77 6.63
C LEU A 50 -7.11 10.77 5.87
N ASP A 51 -6.33 11.54 6.63
CA ASP A 51 -5.33 12.44 6.08
C ASP A 51 -4.02 11.68 5.99
N PRO A 52 -3.46 11.48 4.79
CA PRO A 52 -2.22 10.73 4.64
C PRO A 52 -0.98 11.49 5.09
N ARG A 53 -1.09 12.78 5.41
CA ARG A 53 0.05 13.53 5.92
C ARG A 53 0.46 12.96 7.27
N GLY A 54 1.74 12.81 7.49
CA GLY A 54 2.28 12.17 8.69
C GLY A 54 2.44 10.67 8.58
N LEU A 55 2.00 10.06 7.48
CA LEU A 55 2.25 8.65 7.22
C LEU A 55 3.71 8.41 6.85
N ASN A 56 4.18 7.22 7.18
CA ASN A 56 5.39 6.69 6.59
C ASN A 56 5.19 6.55 5.07
N SER A 57 6.16 6.99 4.27
CA SER A 57 6.11 6.94 2.80
C SER A 57 5.98 5.51 2.23
N LYS A 58 6.12 4.49 3.07
CA LYS A 58 6.01 3.09 2.65
C LYS A 58 4.59 2.54 2.72
N VAL A 59 3.60 3.37 3.04
CA VAL A 59 2.21 2.94 3.14
C VAL A 59 1.31 3.91 2.41
N ASP A 60 0.44 3.39 1.55
CA ASP A 60 -0.63 4.16 0.90
C ASP A 60 -1.98 3.66 1.38
N ILE A 61 -2.90 4.59 1.58
CA ILE A 61 -4.28 4.30 1.95
C ILE A 61 -5.12 4.34 0.68
N GLN A 62 -5.84 3.24 0.42
CA GLN A 62 -6.74 3.16 -0.72
C GLN A 62 -8.03 3.92 -0.45
N GLY A 63 -8.43 4.76 -1.37
CA GLY A 63 -9.69 5.48 -1.32
C GLY A 63 -9.75 6.66 -0.36
N GLY A 64 -9.15 6.58 0.80
CA GLY A 64 -9.03 7.68 1.77
C GLY A 64 -10.30 8.20 2.42
N SER A 65 -11.48 7.85 1.92
CA SER A 65 -12.76 8.39 2.41
C SER A 65 -13.88 7.38 2.24
N GLN A 66 -14.71 7.24 3.25
CA GLN A 66 -15.89 6.38 3.22
C GLN A 66 -17.07 7.05 3.93
N GLN A 67 -18.28 6.74 3.50
CA GLN A 67 -19.49 7.23 4.12
C GLN A 67 -20.19 6.11 4.89
N VAL A 68 -20.70 6.44 6.08
CA VAL A 68 -21.43 5.49 6.90
C VAL A 68 -22.70 6.13 7.44
N VAL A 69 -23.74 5.32 7.63
CA VAL A 69 -25.01 5.72 8.23
C VAL A 69 -25.26 4.83 9.44
N PRO A 70 -24.87 5.26 10.65
CA PRO A 70 -24.99 4.42 11.82
C PRO A 70 -26.37 4.50 12.46
N TYR A 71 -26.75 3.44 13.18
CA TYR A 71 -27.84 3.51 14.15
C TYR A 71 -27.37 4.24 15.41
N ALA A 72 -28.30 4.81 16.16
CA ALA A 72 -27.96 5.42 17.44
C ALA A 72 -27.38 4.38 18.40
N GLY A 73 -26.27 4.73 19.04
CA GLY A 73 -25.54 3.83 19.94
C GLY A 73 -24.69 2.79 19.24
N ALA A 74 -24.60 2.80 17.92
CA ALA A 74 -23.84 1.82 17.17
C ALA A 74 -22.34 2.11 17.19
N ILE A 75 -21.57 1.03 17.17
CA ILE A 75 -20.13 1.07 16.86
C ILE A 75 -19.99 0.57 15.44
N VAL A 76 -19.60 1.44 14.52
CA VAL A 76 -19.46 1.11 13.12
C VAL A 76 -17.98 0.83 12.85
N GLN A 77 -17.68 -0.32 12.23
CA GLN A 77 -16.32 -0.60 11.78
C GLN A 77 -16.12 -0.03 10.37
N VAL A 78 -15.06 0.75 10.20
CA VAL A 78 -14.69 1.32 8.92
C VAL A 78 -13.27 0.89 8.59
N LYS A 79 -13.13 0.03 7.59
CA LYS A 79 -11.83 -0.48 7.18
C LYS A 79 -11.33 0.25 5.94
N PHE A 80 -10.12 0.77 6.02
CA PHE A 80 -9.41 1.30 4.87
C PHE A 80 -8.37 0.28 4.43
N GLU A 81 -8.41 -0.10 3.16
CA GLU A 81 -7.38 -0.95 2.59
C GLU A 81 -6.09 -0.15 2.44
N THR A 82 -4.97 -0.79 2.73
CA THR A 82 -3.66 -0.16 2.64
C THR A 82 -2.74 -1.01 1.78
N ILE A 83 -1.81 -0.34 1.11
CA ILE A 83 -0.73 -0.98 0.37
C ILE A 83 0.57 -0.57 1.03
N SER A 84 1.40 -1.55 1.42
CA SER A 84 2.68 -1.28 2.05
C SER A 84 3.83 -1.71 1.16
N GLY A 85 5.01 -1.20 1.46
CA GLY A 85 6.24 -1.53 0.79
C GLY A 85 6.94 -0.32 0.19
N GLN A 86 8.25 -0.43 0.04
CA GLN A 86 9.05 0.58 -0.63
C GLN A 86 8.68 0.63 -2.11
N GLN A 87 8.40 1.80 -2.63
CA GLN A 87 8.23 1.99 -4.07
C GLN A 87 9.59 1.88 -4.76
N VAL A 88 9.68 1.00 -5.74
CA VAL A 88 10.92 0.74 -6.45
C VAL A 88 10.68 0.77 -7.95
N LEU A 89 11.56 1.46 -8.65
CA LEU A 89 11.64 1.41 -10.11
C LEU A 89 12.90 0.62 -10.47
N ILE A 90 12.73 -0.48 -11.18
CA ILE A 90 13.84 -1.30 -11.62
C ILE A 90 13.97 -1.21 -13.14
N ASN A 91 15.09 -0.70 -13.60
CA ASN A 91 15.44 -0.78 -15.01
C ASN A 91 16.13 -2.12 -15.24
N THR A 92 15.55 -2.94 -16.10
CA THR A 92 16.06 -4.29 -16.30
C THR A 92 16.04 -4.69 -17.77
N THR A 93 16.94 -5.58 -18.13
CA THR A 93 16.98 -6.19 -19.46
C THR A 93 17.26 -7.68 -19.30
N LEU A 94 16.83 -8.43 -20.29
CA LEU A 94 17.22 -9.82 -20.45
C LEU A 94 18.65 -9.90 -21.02
N ARG A 95 19.18 -11.11 -21.10
CA ARG A 95 20.43 -11.38 -21.77
C ARG A 95 20.37 -10.84 -23.21
N ASP A 96 21.49 -10.34 -23.72
CA ASP A 96 21.62 -9.75 -25.05
C ASP A 96 20.78 -8.47 -25.24
N LYS A 97 20.51 -7.77 -24.14
CA LYS A 97 19.77 -6.49 -24.13
C LYS A 97 18.33 -6.59 -24.66
N GLN A 98 17.77 -7.79 -24.64
CA GLN A 98 16.37 -7.94 -25.01
C GLN A 98 15.47 -7.32 -23.93
N MET A 99 14.37 -6.76 -24.38
CA MET A 99 13.41 -6.15 -23.49
C MET A 99 12.43 -7.17 -22.97
N ILE A 100 12.07 -7.04 -21.69
CA ILE A 100 10.99 -7.82 -21.12
C ILE A 100 9.68 -7.26 -21.65
N PRO A 101 8.71 -8.11 -22.05
CA PRO A 101 7.44 -7.62 -22.57
C PRO A 101 6.68 -6.76 -21.58
N MET A 102 6.12 -5.66 -22.06
CA MET A 102 5.26 -4.79 -21.26
C MET A 102 4.04 -5.57 -20.77
N GLY A 103 3.65 -5.35 -19.53
CA GLY A 103 2.54 -6.05 -18.91
C GLY A 103 2.89 -7.35 -18.23
N ALA A 104 4.16 -7.79 -18.32
CA ALA A 104 4.61 -8.98 -17.61
C ALA A 104 4.40 -8.80 -16.10
N ASP A 105 3.98 -9.87 -15.44
CA ASP A 105 3.69 -9.85 -14.00
C ASP A 105 4.98 -10.01 -13.21
N VAL A 106 5.05 -9.27 -12.10
CA VAL A 106 6.19 -9.33 -11.18
C VAL A 106 5.68 -9.81 -9.83
N THR A 107 6.16 -10.97 -9.41
CA THR A 107 5.70 -11.62 -8.19
C THR A 107 6.84 -11.88 -7.22
N ASP A 108 6.50 -12.12 -5.97
CA ASP A 108 7.44 -12.63 -4.97
C ASP A 108 7.51 -14.16 -5.03
N LYS A 109 8.29 -14.74 -4.13
CA LYS A 109 8.47 -16.20 -4.03
C LYS A 109 7.18 -16.96 -3.75
N ASP A 110 6.18 -16.31 -3.16
CA ASP A 110 4.89 -16.92 -2.81
C ASP A 110 3.84 -16.67 -3.91
N GLY A 111 4.22 -16.08 -5.01
CA GLY A 111 3.31 -15.79 -6.12
C GLY A 111 2.47 -14.55 -5.95
N LYS A 112 2.71 -13.77 -4.90
CA LYS A 112 2.00 -12.52 -4.70
C LYS A 112 2.48 -11.49 -5.72
N SER A 113 1.53 -10.84 -6.41
CA SER A 113 1.87 -9.79 -7.37
C SER A 113 2.36 -8.54 -6.64
N LEU A 114 3.54 -8.07 -7.01
CA LEU A 114 4.16 -6.87 -6.45
C LEU A 114 4.19 -5.72 -7.44
N GLY A 115 3.92 -5.99 -8.71
CA GLY A 115 3.95 -4.98 -9.74
C GLY A 115 3.90 -5.57 -11.13
N MET A 116 4.25 -4.75 -12.11
CA MET A 116 4.26 -5.16 -13.50
C MET A 116 5.36 -4.45 -14.27
N VAL A 117 5.69 -5.01 -15.43
CA VAL A 117 6.64 -4.39 -16.35
C VAL A 117 5.92 -3.35 -17.18
N GLY A 118 6.43 -2.13 -17.15
CA GLY A 118 5.97 -1.05 -17.99
C GLY A 118 6.76 -0.93 -19.28
N GLN A 119 6.85 0.29 -19.79
CA GLN A 119 7.58 0.56 -21.03
C GLN A 119 9.10 0.40 -20.83
N ALA A 120 9.79 -0.01 -21.87
CA ALA A 120 11.25 -0.09 -21.91
C ALA A 120 11.88 -0.99 -20.83
N GLY A 121 11.18 -2.04 -20.42
CA GLY A 121 11.67 -2.95 -19.40
C GLY A 121 11.70 -2.38 -17.99
N GLN A 122 10.99 -1.29 -17.75
CA GLN A 122 10.91 -0.69 -16.42
C GLN A 122 9.89 -1.42 -15.57
N ILE A 123 10.29 -1.79 -14.37
CA ILE A 123 9.41 -2.45 -13.41
C ILE A 123 9.08 -1.48 -12.30
N TYR A 124 7.79 -1.32 -12.04
CA TYR A 124 7.28 -0.58 -10.89
C TYR A 124 6.77 -1.60 -9.89
N ALA A 125 7.35 -1.63 -8.70
CA ALA A 125 6.99 -2.60 -7.68
C ALA A 125 6.99 -1.99 -6.29
N ARG A 126 6.23 -2.62 -5.40
CA ARG A 126 6.29 -2.33 -3.97
C ARG A 126 6.92 -3.52 -3.28
N ILE A 127 7.99 -3.27 -2.55
CA ILE A 127 8.81 -4.31 -1.96
C ILE A 127 8.92 -4.08 -0.46
N ASN A 128 8.60 -5.11 0.34
CA ASN A 128 8.69 -5.03 1.79
C ASN A 128 10.03 -5.53 2.35
N ASP A 129 10.65 -6.49 1.67
CA ASP A 129 11.90 -7.08 2.13
C ASP A 129 13.09 -6.30 1.60
N ARG A 130 14.16 -6.23 2.41
CA ARG A 130 15.39 -5.52 1.99
C ARG A 130 16.13 -6.22 0.88
N SER A 131 16.01 -7.53 0.80
CA SER A 131 16.66 -8.31 -0.23
C SER A 131 15.81 -9.52 -0.57
N GLY A 132 15.93 -10.01 -1.76
CA GLY A 132 15.18 -11.17 -2.21
C GLY A 132 15.23 -11.36 -3.70
N VAL A 133 14.26 -12.09 -4.21
CA VAL A 133 14.14 -12.43 -5.62
C VAL A 133 12.76 -12.02 -6.11
N LEU A 134 12.72 -11.34 -7.25
CA LEU A 134 11.49 -11.08 -7.98
C LEU A 134 11.40 -12.06 -9.15
N PHE A 135 10.19 -12.55 -9.38
CA PHE A 135 9.91 -13.46 -10.49
C PHE A 135 9.08 -12.68 -11.51
N VAL A 136 9.61 -12.61 -12.73
CA VAL A 136 8.95 -11.89 -13.83
C VAL A 136 8.49 -12.93 -14.85
N SER A 137 7.21 -12.91 -15.21
CA SER A 137 6.66 -13.89 -16.15
C SER A 137 5.74 -13.23 -17.16
N TRP A 138 5.84 -13.70 -18.41
CA TRP A 138 4.96 -13.26 -19.51
C TRP A 138 4.39 -14.44 -20.29
N GLY A 139 4.55 -15.63 -19.76
CA GLY A 139 4.04 -16.88 -20.30
C GLY A 139 4.34 -18.03 -19.37
N LYS A 140 4.06 -19.25 -19.81
CA LYS A 140 4.24 -20.45 -18.98
C LYS A 140 5.53 -21.19 -19.25
N GLY A 141 6.18 -20.91 -20.38
CA GLY A 141 7.43 -21.57 -20.74
C GLY A 141 8.62 -21.05 -19.97
N ASP A 142 9.66 -21.86 -19.85
CA ASP A 142 10.87 -21.48 -19.13
C ASP A 142 11.56 -20.27 -19.75
N ALA A 143 11.44 -20.08 -21.05
CA ALA A 143 11.98 -18.93 -21.76
C ALA A 143 11.12 -17.68 -21.63
N GLU A 144 9.97 -17.80 -20.98
CA GLU A 144 9.02 -16.71 -20.78
C GLU A 144 8.97 -16.24 -19.32
N GLN A 145 10.04 -16.46 -18.59
CA GLN A 145 10.21 -16.07 -17.20
C GLN A 145 11.66 -15.71 -16.93
N CYS A 146 11.85 -14.80 -16.01
CA CYS A 146 13.18 -14.47 -15.52
C CYS A 146 13.13 -14.06 -14.06
N LYS A 147 14.31 -13.99 -13.43
CA LYS A 147 14.44 -13.67 -12.00
C LYS A 147 15.36 -12.49 -11.83
N ILE A 148 15.00 -11.63 -10.88
CA ILE A 148 15.81 -10.48 -10.50
C ILE A 148 16.19 -10.65 -9.04
N ASN A 149 17.49 -10.71 -8.77
CA ASN A 149 18.01 -10.65 -7.41
C ASN A 149 18.17 -9.18 -7.04
N TYR A 150 17.53 -8.76 -5.96
CA TYR A 150 17.58 -7.37 -5.56
C TYR A 150 18.09 -7.22 -4.13
N GLN A 151 18.64 -6.06 -3.86
CA GLN A 151 18.97 -5.61 -2.53
C GLN A 151 18.66 -4.12 -2.45
N LEU A 152 17.74 -3.75 -1.57
CA LEU A 152 17.39 -2.35 -1.40
C LEU A 152 18.49 -1.65 -0.61
N PRO A 153 18.75 -0.37 -0.90
CA PRO A 153 19.69 0.41 -0.11
C PRO A 153 19.21 0.54 1.33
N ALA A 154 20.12 0.88 2.23
CA ALA A 154 19.79 1.12 3.63
C ALA A 154 18.65 2.13 3.73
N GLU A 155 17.80 1.96 4.77
CA GLU A 155 16.68 2.84 4.98
C GLU A 155 17.09 4.31 5.04
N GLY A 156 16.39 5.11 4.26
CA GLY A 156 16.50 6.54 4.23
C GLY A 156 15.12 7.12 3.94
N ASP A 157 15.03 8.43 3.91
CA ASP A 157 13.77 9.13 3.65
C ASP A 157 13.39 9.13 2.16
N ASN A 158 13.97 8.22 1.38
CA ASN A 158 13.69 8.14 -0.04
C ASN A 158 12.30 7.55 -0.27
N GLU A 159 11.42 8.37 -0.80
CA GLU A 159 10.09 7.92 -1.20
C GLU A 159 10.16 6.93 -2.36
N PHE A 160 11.26 6.92 -3.07
CA PHE A 160 11.37 6.21 -4.33
C PHE A 160 12.81 5.71 -4.53
N VAL A 161 12.95 4.42 -4.81
CA VAL A 161 14.24 3.80 -5.05
C VAL A 161 14.35 3.40 -6.51
N GLN A 162 15.46 3.75 -7.17
CA GLN A 162 15.75 3.35 -8.53
C GLN A 162 16.92 2.35 -8.53
N LEU A 163 16.74 1.25 -9.22
CA LEU A 163 17.76 0.21 -9.37
C LEU A 163 17.90 -0.17 -10.83
N THR A 164 19.09 -0.61 -11.21
CA THR A 164 19.34 -1.22 -12.52
C THR A 164 19.88 -2.61 -12.26
N LEU A 165 19.09 -3.63 -12.60
CA LEU A 165 19.40 -5.01 -12.28
C LEU A 165 19.10 -5.90 -13.50
N PRO A 166 19.87 -6.96 -13.70
CA PRO A 166 19.57 -7.92 -14.78
C PRO A 166 18.41 -8.83 -14.37
N CYS A 167 17.65 -9.29 -15.36
CA CYS A 167 16.68 -10.35 -15.20
C CYS A 167 17.19 -11.60 -15.89
N GLN A 168 17.38 -12.66 -15.15
CA GLN A 168 18.02 -13.89 -15.62
C GLN A 168 17.00 -14.99 -15.86
N ILE A 169 17.05 -15.55 -17.05
CA ILE A 169 16.23 -16.71 -17.41
C ILE A 169 16.78 -17.97 -16.75
#